data_fabebe6d591da5b0d7403f3a4b7d493a
#
_entry.id   fabebe6d591da5b0d7403f3a4b7d493a
#
_cell.length_a   1.000
_cell.length_b   1.000
_cell.length_c   1.000
_cell.angle_alpha   90.00
_cell.angle_beta   90.00
_cell.angle_gamma   90.00
#
_symmetry.space_group_name_H-M   'P 1'
#
loop_
_entity.id
_entity.type
_entity.pdbx_description
1 polymer ?
#
loop_
_entity_poly.entity_id
_entity_poly.type
_entity_poly.pdbx_seq_one_letter_code
_entity_poly.pdbx_strand_id
1 'polypeptide(L)'
;FPGFDEPWCSHKFSSVFSFLQNNTLSRAELDATGDVLDIHYGDVLIKYGSILDATDNTIPHIISGHESTNYDYLQDGDIIVADTAEDETVGKTIELLNISGRKIEAGLHTVPCRPLFPFASMYLGYYMNTSHYHKQLIPLMQGIKVLSISKGNISKTEISSPQTIAEQEKISRFLYLLDQRATAQSKIIDALKKYKRGALKAVFTQQVSFSAKPQKWDKYKMGDLISLQSGQDFAPAEYNDQEIGVPYMTGASCIVKGETVVSRWTQTPRCYAYKGDTLLVCKGSGSGAVVRLTQEKVHIARQFMSLRANEKMTSDFCYYLTGFLSDRIKRNATGLIEGIDRGTVLNQTVFLPPLHEQKKIARFFSKLDFTITAHENMLDTLINERTGLMQRLFI
;
A
#
# COMPACT_ATOMS: atom_id res chain seq x y z
N PHE A 1 -14.04 -28.70 -1.49
CA PHE A 1 -12.61 -28.77 -1.13
C PHE A 1 -12.09 -30.19 -1.35
N PRO A 2 -10.82 -30.41 -1.75
CA PRO A 2 -10.32 -31.77 -1.98
C PRO A 2 -10.56 -32.70 -0.78
N GLY A 3 -11.20 -33.87 -1.07
CA GLY A 3 -11.57 -34.84 -0.05
C GLY A 3 -12.98 -34.67 0.52
N PHE A 4 -13.79 -33.78 -0.06
CA PHE A 4 -15.21 -33.60 0.27
C PHE A 4 -15.99 -33.60 -1.05
N ASP A 5 -17.03 -34.45 -1.13
CA ASP A 5 -17.82 -34.65 -2.35
C ASP A 5 -19.32 -34.29 -2.14
N GLU A 6 -19.66 -33.82 -0.93
CA GLU A 6 -21.04 -33.46 -0.62
C GLU A 6 -21.40 -32.11 -1.26
N PRO A 7 -22.62 -31.95 -1.83
CA PRO A 7 -23.05 -30.67 -2.38
C PRO A 7 -23.21 -29.62 -1.28
N TRP A 8 -22.91 -28.38 -1.62
CA TRP A 8 -23.14 -27.26 -0.72
C TRP A 8 -24.64 -26.97 -0.57
N CYS A 9 -24.98 -26.39 0.58
CA CYS A 9 -26.34 -25.92 0.86
C CYS A 9 -26.40 -24.40 0.71
N SER A 10 -27.52 -23.89 0.17
CA SER A 10 -27.84 -22.49 0.15
C SER A 10 -28.95 -22.16 1.14
N HIS A 11 -28.78 -21.10 1.93
CA HIS A 11 -29.75 -20.66 2.93
C HIS A 11 -30.01 -19.16 2.74
N LYS A 12 -31.26 -18.74 2.91
CA LYS A 12 -31.58 -17.30 2.92
C LYS A 12 -30.82 -16.61 4.06
N PHE A 13 -30.25 -15.44 3.81
CA PHE A 13 -29.54 -14.64 4.82
C PHE A 13 -30.36 -14.53 6.12
N SER A 14 -31.65 -14.23 6.01
CA SER A 14 -32.57 -14.08 7.14
C SER A 14 -32.76 -15.36 7.99
N SER A 15 -32.45 -16.54 7.45
CA SER A 15 -32.46 -17.79 8.21
C SER A 15 -31.11 -18.14 8.83
N VAL A 16 -30.04 -17.46 8.41
CA VAL A 16 -28.67 -17.66 8.89
C VAL A 16 -28.33 -16.68 10.00
N PHE A 17 -28.81 -15.44 9.91
CA PHE A 17 -28.40 -14.35 10.77
C PHE A 17 -29.56 -13.63 11.48
N SER A 18 -29.31 -13.19 12.71
CA SER A 18 -30.02 -12.10 13.37
C SER A 18 -29.24 -10.81 13.24
N PHE A 19 -29.93 -9.69 12.98
CA PHE A 19 -29.31 -8.35 13.00
C PHE A 19 -29.16 -7.85 14.44
N LEU A 20 -28.00 -7.31 14.75
CA LEU A 20 -27.74 -6.58 15.98
C LEU A 20 -27.89 -5.08 15.76
N GLN A 21 -27.80 -4.31 16.83
CA GLN A 21 -27.78 -2.86 16.77
C GLN A 21 -26.34 -2.35 16.57
N ASN A 22 -26.20 -1.21 15.93
CA ASN A 22 -24.96 -0.47 15.78
C ASN A 22 -25.12 0.93 16.36
N ASN A 23 -24.03 1.52 16.85
CA ASN A 23 -24.03 2.92 17.27
C ASN A 23 -23.92 3.87 16.04
N THR A 24 -24.02 5.16 16.28
CA THR A 24 -23.95 6.22 15.25
C THR A 24 -22.81 7.20 15.53
N LEU A 25 -21.80 6.77 16.29
CA LEU A 25 -20.68 7.61 16.68
C LEU A 25 -19.79 7.94 15.47
N SER A 26 -19.45 9.21 15.37
CA SER A 26 -18.52 9.70 14.35
C SER A 26 -17.07 9.45 14.77
N ARG A 27 -16.13 9.62 13.85
CA ARG A 27 -14.67 9.53 14.16
C ARG A 27 -14.24 10.50 15.27
N ALA A 28 -14.91 11.63 15.43
CA ALA A 28 -14.56 12.61 16.48
C ALA A 28 -14.90 12.14 17.88
N GLU A 29 -15.70 11.09 18.01
CA GLU A 29 -16.13 10.47 19.28
C GLU A 29 -15.32 9.21 19.61
N LEU A 30 -14.27 8.94 18.82
CA LEU A 30 -13.35 7.80 19.01
C LEU A 30 -11.95 8.28 19.39
N ASP A 31 -11.27 7.52 20.24
CA ASP A 31 -9.91 7.80 20.72
C ASP A 31 -9.04 6.52 20.70
N ALA A 32 -7.77 6.68 21.04
CA ALA A 32 -6.81 5.59 21.20
C ALA A 32 -7.00 4.76 22.48
N THR A 33 -7.77 5.26 23.45
CA THR A 33 -7.98 4.64 24.77
C THR A 33 -9.43 4.77 25.22
N GLY A 34 -9.94 3.77 25.91
CA GLY A 34 -11.31 3.71 26.45
C GLY A 34 -11.65 2.27 26.88
N ASP A 35 -12.83 2.09 27.47
CA ASP A 35 -13.29 0.79 27.97
C ASP A 35 -14.01 -0.04 26.89
N VAL A 36 -14.55 0.60 25.86
CA VAL A 36 -15.32 -0.01 24.78
C VAL A 36 -14.65 0.27 23.44
N LEU A 37 -14.46 -0.76 22.64
CA LEU A 37 -13.92 -0.70 21.29
C LEU A 37 -15.05 -0.41 20.28
N ASP A 38 -14.73 0.29 19.19
CA ASP A 38 -15.66 0.60 18.11
C ASP A 38 -15.15 0.08 16.76
N ILE A 39 -16.06 -0.50 15.98
CA ILE A 39 -15.75 -0.93 14.61
C ILE A 39 -16.50 -0.06 13.62
N HIS A 40 -15.83 0.99 13.18
CA HIS A 40 -16.36 1.96 12.23
C HIS A 40 -16.27 1.44 10.78
N TYR A 41 -17.30 1.74 9.93
CA TYR A 41 -17.35 1.28 8.53
C TYR A 41 -16.10 1.58 7.72
N GLY A 42 -15.51 2.76 7.90
CA GLY A 42 -14.30 3.15 7.19
C GLY A 42 -13.10 2.25 7.50
N ASP A 43 -13.00 1.71 8.75
CA ASP A 43 -11.97 0.73 9.09
C ASP A 43 -12.27 -0.64 8.47
N VAL A 44 -13.53 -1.05 8.41
CA VAL A 44 -13.95 -2.26 7.70
C VAL A 44 -13.56 -2.17 6.24
N LEU A 45 -13.79 -1.04 5.58
CA LEU A 45 -13.50 -0.85 4.15
C LEU A 45 -12.00 -0.84 3.84
N ILE A 46 -11.18 -0.17 4.67
CA ILE A 46 -9.80 0.18 4.29
C ILE A 46 -8.75 -0.59 5.11
N LYS A 47 -8.99 -0.79 6.41
CA LYS A 47 -7.98 -1.24 7.36
C LYS A 47 -7.99 -2.74 7.60
N TYR A 48 -9.18 -3.32 7.75
CA TYR A 48 -9.32 -4.72 8.12
C TYR A 48 -9.43 -5.63 6.90
N GLY A 49 -8.94 -6.87 7.05
CA GLY A 49 -9.14 -7.95 6.08
C GLY A 49 -10.55 -8.54 6.14
N SER A 50 -10.67 -9.84 5.84
CA SER A 50 -11.93 -10.58 6.02
C SER A 50 -12.16 -11.00 7.47
N ILE A 51 -11.08 -11.05 8.26
CA ILE A 51 -11.07 -11.48 9.66
C ILE A 51 -10.45 -10.38 10.51
N LEU A 52 -11.10 -10.02 11.59
CA LEU A 52 -10.59 -9.08 12.58
C LEU A 52 -10.35 -9.80 13.92
N ASP A 53 -9.08 -9.89 14.30
CA ASP A 53 -8.69 -10.33 15.63
C ASP A 53 -8.92 -9.15 16.61
N ALA A 54 -9.81 -9.33 17.57
CA ALA A 54 -10.14 -8.30 18.56
C ALA A 54 -8.96 -7.93 19.49
N THR A 55 -7.85 -8.68 19.46
CA THR A 55 -6.61 -8.32 20.15
C THR A 55 -5.80 -7.25 19.41
N ASP A 56 -6.22 -6.82 18.23
CA ASP A 56 -5.57 -5.76 17.47
C ASP A 56 -5.67 -4.42 18.21
N ASN A 57 -4.55 -3.91 18.69
CA ASN A 57 -4.45 -2.67 19.43
C ASN A 57 -4.71 -1.42 18.58
N THR A 58 -5.00 -1.58 17.29
CA THR A 58 -5.34 -0.47 16.38
C THR A 58 -6.85 -0.26 16.24
N ILE A 59 -7.68 -1.08 16.91
CA ILE A 59 -9.13 -0.85 16.98
C ILE A 59 -9.33 0.37 17.87
N PRO A 60 -10.06 1.41 17.39
CA PRO A 60 -10.30 2.61 18.19
C PRO A 60 -11.25 2.32 19.35
N HIS A 61 -11.18 3.15 20.36
CA HIS A 61 -12.05 3.11 21.54
C HIS A 61 -13.08 4.23 21.48
N ILE A 62 -14.25 4.01 22.07
CA ILE A 62 -15.26 5.04 22.29
C ILE A 62 -14.76 5.95 23.42
N ILE A 63 -14.88 7.28 23.23
CA ILE A 63 -14.58 8.26 24.28
C ILE A 63 -15.52 8.01 25.47
N SER A 64 -14.98 7.95 26.68
CA SER A 64 -15.74 7.67 27.90
C SER A 64 -16.95 8.59 28.05
N GLY A 65 -18.11 7.99 28.30
CA GLY A 65 -19.41 8.68 28.40
C GLY A 65 -20.22 8.74 27.12
N HIS A 66 -19.68 8.25 25.99
CA HIS A 66 -20.38 8.11 24.72
C HIS A 66 -20.80 6.66 24.42
N GLU A 67 -20.43 5.70 25.29
CA GLU A 67 -20.77 4.30 25.12
C GLU A 67 -22.28 4.08 25.18
N SER A 68 -22.78 3.16 24.37
CA SER A 68 -24.19 2.81 24.39
C SER A 68 -24.54 1.96 25.62
N THR A 69 -25.64 2.27 26.28
CA THR A 69 -26.15 1.51 27.43
C THR A 69 -27.10 0.37 27.02
N ASN A 70 -27.53 0.30 25.75
CA ASN A 70 -28.63 -0.56 25.32
C ASN A 70 -28.26 -1.50 24.16
N TYR A 71 -26.98 -1.62 23.80
CA TYR A 71 -26.55 -2.48 22.70
C TYR A 71 -25.91 -3.76 23.23
N ASP A 72 -26.18 -4.86 22.52
CA ASP A 72 -25.43 -6.09 22.77
C ASP A 72 -24.00 -5.94 22.25
N TYR A 73 -23.03 -6.20 23.11
CA TYR A 73 -21.64 -6.27 22.66
C TYR A 73 -21.45 -7.42 21.67
N LEU A 74 -20.55 -7.21 20.73
CA LEU A 74 -20.17 -8.20 19.74
C LEU A 74 -19.47 -9.39 20.38
N GLN A 75 -19.58 -10.55 19.72
CA GLN A 75 -19.03 -11.84 20.16
C GLN A 75 -18.19 -12.46 19.05
N ASP A 76 -17.38 -13.48 19.41
CA ASP A 76 -16.63 -14.26 18.43
C ASP A 76 -17.59 -14.88 17.40
N GLY A 77 -17.27 -14.77 16.12
CA GLY A 77 -18.08 -15.22 15.00
C GLY A 77 -19.15 -14.22 14.54
N ASP A 78 -19.34 -13.09 15.23
CA ASP A 78 -20.21 -12.03 14.71
C ASP A 78 -19.61 -11.42 13.45
N ILE A 79 -20.49 -11.08 12.51
CA ILE A 79 -20.16 -10.51 11.20
C ILE A 79 -20.52 -9.03 11.21
N ILE A 80 -19.64 -8.19 10.68
CA ILE A 80 -19.90 -6.77 10.49
C ILE A 80 -19.77 -6.43 9.02
N VAL A 81 -20.85 -5.92 8.43
CA VAL A 81 -20.93 -5.51 7.03
C VAL A 81 -20.89 -3.99 6.96
N ALA A 82 -20.01 -3.41 6.15
CA ALA A 82 -20.04 -1.98 5.84
C ALA A 82 -21.21 -1.69 4.89
N ASP A 83 -22.17 -0.88 5.32
CA ASP A 83 -23.39 -0.61 4.57
C ASP A 83 -23.27 0.56 3.59
N THR A 84 -22.18 1.30 3.62
CA THR A 84 -21.96 2.51 2.82
C THR A 84 -20.52 2.62 2.36
N ALA A 85 -20.27 2.97 1.09
CA ALA A 85 -18.97 3.30 0.52
C ALA A 85 -19.10 4.28 -0.68
N GLU A 86 -17.97 4.84 -1.12
CA GLU A 86 -17.92 5.71 -2.32
C GLU A 86 -17.91 4.91 -3.63
N ASP A 87 -17.78 3.59 -3.56
CA ASP A 87 -17.70 2.67 -4.70
C ASP A 87 -18.41 1.34 -4.41
N GLU A 88 -18.24 0.36 -5.30
CA GLU A 88 -18.84 -0.99 -5.17
C GLU A 88 -18.25 -1.83 -4.02
N THR A 89 -17.36 -1.31 -3.18
CA THR A 89 -16.87 -2.00 -1.97
C THR A 89 -17.90 -2.08 -0.83
N VAL A 90 -19.08 -1.46 -1.01
CA VAL A 90 -20.25 -1.66 -0.13
C VAL A 90 -20.49 -3.15 0.06
N GLY A 91 -20.77 -3.55 1.29
CA GLY A 91 -20.97 -4.97 1.65
C GLY A 91 -19.68 -5.68 2.04
N LYS A 92 -18.52 -4.98 2.04
CA LYS A 92 -17.30 -5.56 2.60
C LYS A 92 -17.55 -5.96 4.05
N THR A 93 -17.07 -7.14 4.41
CA THR A 93 -17.46 -7.84 5.63
C THR A 93 -16.22 -8.25 6.43
N ILE A 94 -16.31 -8.21 7.75
CA ILE A 94 -15.34 -8.81 8.67
C ILE A 94 -16.05 -9.79 9.61
N GLU A 95 -15.34 -10.87 9.98
CA GLU A 95 -15.73 -11.78 11.05
C GLU A 95 -14.80 -11.55 12.26
N LEU A 96 -15.38 -11.50 13.45
CA LEU A 96 -14.65 -11.22 14.69
C LEU A 96 -14.11 -12.48 15.33
N LEU A 97 -12.90 -12.38 15.86
CA LEU A 97 -12.20 -13.42 16.63
C LEU A 97 -11.57 -12.86 17.90
N ASN A 98 -11.37 -13.73 18.88
CA ASN A 98 -10.55 -13.50 20.08
C ASN A 98 -11.02 -12.30 20.93
N ILE A 99 -12.32 -12.12 21.08
CA ILE A 99 -12.92 -11.02 21.86
C ILE A 99 -12.53 -11.13 23.34
N SER A 100 -12.51 -12.35 23.91
CA SER A 100 -11.95 -12.62 25.26
C SER A 100 -12.42 -11.64 26.33
N GLY A 101 -13.73 -11.33 26.37
CA GLY A 101 -14.33 -10.45 27.38
C GLY A 101 -14.18 -8.95 27.13
N ARG A 102 -13.59 -8.54 26.01
CA ARG A 102 -13.56 -7.14 25.57
C ARG A 102 -14.96 -6.69 25.17
N LYS A 103 -15.28 -5.44 25.46
CA LYS A 103 -16.51 -4.80 25.05
C LYS A 103 -16.30 -4.17 23.68
N ILE A 104 -17.04 -4.61 22.67
CA ILE A 104 -16.92 -4.10 21.30
C ILE A 104 -18.31 -3.77 20.79
N GLU A 105 -18.48 -2.57 20.25
CA GLU A 105 -19.69 -2.12 19.56
C GLU A 105 -19.46 -2.06 18.04
N ALA A 106 -20.52 -2.30 17.30
CA ALA A 106 -20.56 -2.01 15.88
C ALA A 106 -20.82 -0.51 15.69
N GLY A 107 -19.98 0.16 14.91
CA GLY A 107 -19.99 1.61 14.75
C GLY A 107 -20.87 2.11 13.60
N LEU A 108 -20.75 3.40 13.34
CA LEU A 108 -21.48 4.09 12.28
C LEU A 108 -21.35 3.38 10.93
N HIS A 109 -22.45 3.32 10.20
CA HIS A 109 -22.52 2.71 8.86
C HIS A 109 -22.05 1.25 8.79
N THR A 110 -22.36 0.49 9.84
CA THR A 110 -22.15 -0.96 9.88
C THR A 110 -23.46 -1.70 10.11
N VAL A 111 -23.56 -2.91 9.59
CA VAL A 111 -24.65 -3.85 9.84
C VAL A 111 -24.04 -5.07 10.56
N PRO A 112 -24.13 -5.11 11.91
CA PRO A 112 -23.70 -6.28 12.66
C PRO A 112 -24.73 -7.40 12.57
N CYS A 113 -24.25 -8.63 12.39
CA CYS A 113 -25.06 -9.81 12.22
C CYS A 113 -24.50 -10.97 13.06
N ARG A 114 -25.35 -11.68 13.79
CA ARG A 114 -24.96 -12.85 14.59
C ARG A 114 -25.51 -14.12 13.93
N PRO A 115 -24.68 -15.14 13.66
CA PRO A 115 -25.14 -16.42 13.16
C PRO A 115 -26.12 -17.08 14.13
N LEU A 116 -27.21 -17.65 13.61
CA LEU A 116 -28.25 -18.35 14.38
C LEU A 116 -27.90 -19.82 14.66
N PHE A 117 -26.92 -20.36 13.93
CA PHE A 117 -26.36 -21.69 14.13
C PHE A 117 -24.87 -21.72 13.85
N PRO A 118 -24.14 -22.74 14.31
CA PRO A 118 -22.68 -22.75 14.22
C PRO A 118 -22.19 -22.83 12.77
N PHE A 119 -21.17 -21.99 12.45
CA PHE A 119 -20.29 -22.12 11.31
C PHE A 119 -18.86 -22.34 11.80
N ALA A 120 -18.01 -22.88 10.93
CA ALA A 120 -16.59 -22.90 11.22
C ALA A 120 -16.07 -21.47 11.34
N SER A 121 -15.21 -21.23 12.32
CA SER A 121 -14.59 -19.93 12.54
C SER A 121 -13.90 -19.42 11.26
N MET A 122 -14.05 -18.13 10.97
CA MET A 122 -13.52 -17.42 9.79
C MET A 122 -14.22 -17.76 8.46
N TYR A 123 -15.09 -18.76 8.40
CA TYR A 123 -15.73 -19.18 7.15
C TYR A 123 -16.59 -18.06 6.55
N LEU A 124 -17.49 -17.51 7.35
CA LEU A 124 -18.41 -16.46 6.91
C LEU A 124 -17.69 -15.19 6.48
N GLY A 125 -16.67 -14.78 7.23
CA GLY A 125 -15.84 -13.62 6.89
C GLY A 125 -15.15 -13.77 5.54
N TYR A 126 -14.69 -14.97 5.17
CA TYR A 126 -14.15 -15.21 3.83
C TYR A 126 -15.25 -15.32 2.77
N TYR A 127 -16.29 -16.10 3.02
CA TYR A 127 -17.36 -16.31 2.06
C TYR A 127 -18.03 -14.99 1.62
N MET A 128 -18.38 -14.14 2.58
CA MET A 128 -19.09 -12.88 2.30
C MET A 128 -18.23 -11.81 1.61
N ASN A 129 -16.92 -12.01 1.53
CA ASN A 129 -16.00 -11.18 0.72
C ASN A 129 -15.66 -11.79 -0.65
N THR A 130 -16.32 -12.88 -1.05
CA THR A 130 -16.13 -13.47 -2.39
C THR A 130 -16.89 -12.68 -3.45
N SER A 131 -16.41 -12.74 -4.68
CA SER A 131 -17.16 -12.20 -5.82
C SER A 131 -18.51 -12.91 -6.03
N HIS A 132 -18.62 -14.19 -5.64
CA HIS A 132 -19.86 -14.95 -5.69
C HIS A 132 -20.94 -14.33 -4.80
N TYR A 133 -20.62 -14.03 -3.54
CA TYR A 133 -21.56 -13.38 -2.63
C TYR A 133 -21.78 -11.90 -3.02
N HIS A 134 -20.71 -11.17 -3.33
CA HIS A 134 -20.79 -9.75 -3.64
C HIS A 134 -21.66 -9.43 -4.86
N LYS A 135 -21.68 -10.29 -5.88
CA LYS A 135 -22.56 -10.17 -7.05
C LYS A 135 -24.05 -10.13 -6.69
N GLN A 136 -24.45 -10.70 -5.56
CA GLN A 136 -25.83 -10.63 -5.08
C GLN A 136 -26.14 -9.24 -4.49
N LEU A 137 -25.13 -8.53 -3.95
CA LEU A 137 -25.30 -7.21 -3.34
C LEU A 137 -25.39 -6.10 -4.39
N ILE A 138 -24.62 -6.16 -5.47
CA ILE A 138 -24.51 -5.13 -6.50
C ILE A 138 -25.89 -4.62 -6.98
N PRO A 139 -26.84 -5.46 -7.41
CA PRO A 139 -28.15 -5.02 -7.88
C PRO A 139 -29.05 -4.45 -6.77
N LEU A 140 -28.67 -4.63 -5.51
CA LEU A 140 -29.43 -4.19 -4.34
C LEU A 140 -28.88 -2.88 -3.74
N MET A 141 -27.72 -2.41 -4.23
CA MET A 141 -27.11 -1.14 -3.81
C MET A 141 -27.91 0.05 -4.32
N GLN A 142 -27.90 1.13 -3.56
CA GLN A 142 -28.59 2.38 -3.87
C GLN A 142 -27.63 3.55 -3.75
N GLY A 143 -27.82 4.58 -4.57
CA GLY A 143 -26.98 5.78 -4.57
C GLY A 143 -26.31 6.04 -5.92
N ILE A 144 -25.69 7.21 -6.08
CA ILE A 144 -24.98 7.60 -7.31
C ILE A 144 -23.50 7.90 -7.03
N LYS A 145 -23.21 8.71 -6.01
CA LYS A 145 -21.83 9.05 -5.59
C LYS A 145 -21.40 8.28 -4.37
N VAL A 146 -22.34 8.02 -3.47
CA VAL A 146 -22.16 7.19 -2.29
C VAL A 146 -23.17 6.07 -2.44
N LEU A 147 -22.68 4.85 -2.48
CA LEU A 147 -23.48 3.64 -2.54
C LEU A 147 -23.81 3.16 -1.12
N SER A 148 -25.00 2.62 -0.93
CA SER A 148 -25.41 2.04 0.34
C SER A 148 -26.29 0.82 0.14
N ILE A 149 -26.33 -0.04 1.16
CA ILE A 149 -27.19 -1.22 1.18
C ILE A 149 -27.92 -1.34 2.52
N SER A 150 -29.23 -1.49 2.49
CA SER A 150 -30.05 -1.63 3.70
C SER A 150 -30.04 -3.04 4.27
N LYS A 151 -30.29 -3.18 5.59
CA LYS A 151 -30.52 -4.50 6.25
C LYS A 151 -31.56 -5.33 5.51
N GLY A 152 -32.64 -4.70 5.04
CA GLY A 152 -33.70 -5.38 4.28
C GLY A 152 -33.24 -5.87 2.90
N ASN A 153 -32.29 -5.21 2.26
CA ASN A 153 -31.69 -5.67 1.01
C ASN A 153 -30.67 -6.80 1.25
N ILE A 154 -29.82 -6.68 2.27
CA ILE A 154 -28.89 -7.76 2.66
C ILE A 154 -29.68 -9.03 2.99
N SER A 155 -30.82 -8.95 3.67
CA SER A 155 -31.65 -10.10 4.04
C SER A 155 -32.22 -10.88 2.85
N LYS A 156 -32.20 -10.32 1.63
CA LYS A 156 -32.64 -11.00 0.40
C LYS A 156 -31.58 -11.91 -0.22
N THR A 157 -30.32 -11.79 0.22
CA THR A 157 -29.21 -12.60 -0.29
C THR A 157 -29.24 -14.01 0.27
N GLU A 158 -28.40 -14.88 -0.31
CA GLU A 158 -28.22 -16.26 0.11
C GLU A 158 -26.79 -16.54 0.55
N ILE A 159 -26.66 -17.39 1.56
CA ILE A 159 -25.38 -17.86 2.08
C ILE A 159 -25.22 -19.32 1.63
N SER A 160 -24.21 -19.60 0.82
CA SER A 160 -23.83 -20.95 0.42
C SER A 160 -22.70 -21.46 1.30
N SER A 161 -22.83 -22.69 1.78
CA SER A 161 -21.80 -23.31 2.61
C SER A 161 -21.75 -24.82 2.42
N PRO A 162 -20.56 -25.44 2.62
CA PRO A 162 -20.47 -26.88 2.82
C PRO A 162 -21.39 -27.34 3.96
N GLN A 163 -21.94 -28.53 3.83
CA GLN A 163 -22.79 -29.14 4.88
C GLN A 163 -22.01 -29.45 6.16
N THR A 164 -20.72 -29.78 6.02
CA THR A 164 -19.90 -30.20 7.15
C THR A 164 -19.02 -29.03 7.65
N ILE A 165 -18.99 -28.86 8.97
CA ILE A 165 -18.09 -27.91 9.65
C ILE A 165 -16.61 -28.21 9.31
N ALA A 166 -16.26 -29.50 9.18
CA ALA A 166 -14.89 -29.91 8.86
C ALA A 166 -14.40 -29.39 7.50
N GLU A 167 -15.27 -29.30 6.47
CA GLU A 167 -14.91 -28.70 5.19
C GLU A 167 -14.81 -27.18 5.31
N GLN A 168 -15.74 -26.53 5.99
CA GLN A 168 -15.70 -25.10 6.27
C GLN A 168 -14.40 -24.71 6.99
N GLU A 169 -13.98 -25.49 8.01
CA GLU A 169 -12.72 -25.29 8.74
C GLU A 169 -11.49 -25.40 7.83
N LYS A 170 -11.45 -26.40 6.95
CA LYS A 170 -10.32 -26.55 6.01
C LYS A 170 -10.21 -25.36 5.06
N ILE A 171 -11.34 -24.90 4.51
CA ILE A 171 -11.38 -23.74 3.61
C ILE A 171 -10.92 -22.48 4.35
N SER A 172 -11.55 -22.17 5.48
CA SER A 172 -11.25 -20.95 6.23
C SER A 172 -9.81 -20.93 6.75
N ARG A 173 -9.32 -22.04 7.30
CA ARG A 173 -7.94 -22.16 7.79
C ARG A 173 -6.92 -22.00 6.68
N PHE A 174 -7.19 -22.58 5.51
CA PHE A 174 -6.30 -22.46 4.35
C PHE A 174 -6.16 -21.00 3.91
N LEU A 175 -7.28 -20.28 3.77
CA LEU A 175 -7.28 -18.86 3.40
C LEU A 175 -6.62 -17.97 4.49
N TYR A 176 -6.88 -18.27 5.76
CA TYR A 176 -6.26 -17.57 6.88
C TYR A 176 -4.74 -17.71 6.90
N LEU A 177 -4.22 -18.92 6.62
CA LEU A 177 -2.77 -19.13 6.51
C LEU A 177 -2.15 -18.33 5.35
N LEU A 178 -2.84 -18.18 4.23
CA LEU A 178 -2.41 -17.31 3.14
C LEU A 178 -2.38 -15.83 3.55
N ASP A 179 -3.40 -15.36 4.27
CA ASP A 179 -3.45 -13.98 4.79
C ASP A 179 -2.34 -13.72 5.81
N GLN A 180 -2.09 -14.67 6.71
CA GLN A 180 -0.97 -14.57 7.65
C GLN A 180 0.38 -14.51 6.93
N ARG A 181 0.56 -15.33 5.88
CA ARG A 181 1.79 -15.32 5.06
C ARG A 181 1.98 -13.98 4.34
N ALA A 182 0.92 -13.42 3.75
CA ALA A 182 0.96 -12.11 3.10
C ALA A 182 1.27 -10.99 4.12
N THR A 183 0.67 -11.03 5.29
CA THR A 183 0.94 -10.08 6.39
C THR A 183 2.38 -10.18 6.89
N ALA A 184 2.90 -11.38 7.07
CA ALA A 184 4.30 -11.59 7.47
C ALA A 184 5.27 -11.06 6.40
N GLN A 185 4.96 -11.30 5.12
CA GLN A 185 5.71 -10.80 3.98
C GLN A 185 5.75 -9.26 3.94
N SER A 186 4.61 -8.60 4.16
CA SER A 186 4.52 -7.14 4.26
C SER A 186 5.40 -6.59 5.39
N LYS A 187 5.37 -7.21 6.57
CA LYS A 187 6.22 -6.81 7.71
C LYS A 187 7.71 -6.93 7.40
N ILE A 188 8.12 -7.96 6.65
CA ILE A 188 9.52 -8.12 6.19
C ILE A 188 9.91 -6.97 5.27
N ILE A 189 9.05 -6.61 4.30
CA ILE A 189 9.29 -5.49 3.38
C ILE A 189 9.47 -4.19 4.16
N ASP A 190 8.59 -3.90 5.11
CA ASP A 190 8.65 -2.68 5.94
C ASP A 190 9.93 -2.64 6.79
N ALA A 191 10.32 -3.77 7.38
CA ALA A 191 11.56 -3.89 8.14
C ALA A 191 12.80 -3.65 7.26
N LEU A 192 12.84 -4.22 6.04
CA LEU A 192 13.92 -4.02 5.08
C LEU A 192 13.99 -2.57 4.60
N LYS A 193 12.86 -1.93 4.30
CA LYS A 193 12.78 -0.50 3.94
C LYS A 193 13.26 0.40 5.09
N LYS A 194 12.87 0.09 6.33
CA LYS A 194 13.33 0.79 7.53
C LYS A 194 14.84 0.61 7.72
N TYR A 195 15.33 -0.61 7.57
CA TYR A 195 16.76 -0.93 7.64
C TYR A 195 17.55 -0.15 6.58
N LYS A 196 17.09 -0.15 5.32
CA LYS A 196 17.71 0.62 4.23
C LYS A 196 17.83 2.10 4.58
N ARG A 197 16.76 2.73 5.08
CA ARG A 197 16.79 4.14 5.49
C ARG A 197 17.81 4.40 6.61
N GLY A 198 17.84 3.51 7.62
CA GLY A 198 18.83 3.59 8.72
C GLY A 198 20.26 3.42 8.23
N ALA A 199 20.51 2.45 7.36
CA ALA A 199 21.82 2.17 6.77
C ALA A 199 22.30 3.33 5.89
N LEU A 200 21.43 3.92 5.04
CA LEU A 200 21.75 5.11 4.26
C LEU A 200 22.21 6.26 5.18
N LYS A 201 21.45 6.53 6.23
CA LYS A 201 21.83 7.55 7.21
C LYS A 201 23.19 7.25 7.85
N ALA A 202 23.40 6.04 8.36
CA ALA A 202 24.64 5.66 9.03
C ALA A 202 25.88 5.77 8.12
N VAL A 203 25.74 5.36 6.86
CA VAL A 203 26.83 5.44 5.86
C VAL A 203 27.13 6.89 5.47
N PHE A 204 26.12 7.64 5.05
CA PHE A 204 26.33 9.01 4.55
C PHE A 204 26.63 10.04 5.67
N THR A 205 26.37 9.70 6.94
CA THR A 205 26.87 10.45 8.11
C THR A 205 28.18 9.89 8.65
N GLN A 206 28.81 8.93 7.95
CA GLN A 206 30.11 8.33 8.28
C GLN A 206 30.15 7.63 9.67
N GLN A 207 29.01 7.18 10.18
CA GLN A 207 28.92 6.37 11.40
C GLN A 207 29.38 4.92 11.16
N VAL A 208 29.30 4.46 9.90
CA VAL A 208 29.74 3.14 9.45
C VAL A 208 30.60 3.30 8.21
N SER A 209 31.74 2.59 8.18
CA SER A 209 32.67 2.55 7.03
C SER A 209 32.65 1.17 6.37
N PHE A 210 32.79 1.15 5.05
CA PHE A 210 32.97 -0.04 4.23
C PHE A 210 34.46 -0.37 3.98
N SER A 211 35.37 0.41 4.57
CA SER A 211 36.81 0.20 4.50
C SER A 211 37.35 -0.34 5.81
N ALA A 212 38.24 -1.34 5.74
CA ALA A 212 38.98 -1.82 6.91
C ALA A 212 39.91 -0.74 7.51
N LYS A 213 40.30 0.22 6.67
CA LYS A 213 41.06 1.42 7.07
C LYS A 213 40.25 2.64 6.67
N PRO A 214 39.37 3.17 7.55
CA PRO A 214 38.53 4.32 7.24
C PRO A 214 39.41 5.52 6.83
N GLN A 215 39.13 6.05 5.66
CA GLN A 215 39.72 7.31 5.21
C GLN A 215 38.67 8.40 5.38
N LYS A 216 39.16 9.62 5.68
CA LYS A 216 38.27 10.79 5.73
C LYS A 216 37.74 11.06 4.33
N TRP A 217 36.42 11.24 4.22
CA TRP A 217 35.77 11.57 2.96
C TRP A 217 36.04 13.03 2.61
N ASP A 218 36.34 13.30 1.36
CA ASP A 218 36.60 14.67 0.89
C ASP A 218 35.28 15.45 0.75
N LYS A 219 35.34 16.72 1.05
CA LYS A 219 34.19 17.64 1.00
C LYS A 219 34.07 18.29 -0.37
N TYR A 220 32.89 18.25 -0.96
CA TYR A 220 32.56 18.86 -2.25
C TYR A 220 31.22 19.59 -2.21
N LYS A 221 30.96 20.42 -3.20
CA LYS A 221 29.62 20.81 -3.60
C LYS A 221 29.08 19.75 -4.58
N MET A 222 27.78 19.49 -4.53
CA MET A 222 27.15 18.54 -5.47
C MET A 222 27.39 18.96 -6.92
N GLY A 223 27.39 20.27 -7.21
CA GLY A 223 27.68 20.83 -8.52
C GLY A 223 29.06 20.52 -9.07
N ASP A 224 30.06 20.23 -8.20
CA ASP A 224 31.41 19.85 -8.60
C ASP A 224 31.51 18.37 -9.04
N LEU A 225 30.44 17.59 -8.78
CA LEU A 225 30.42 16.15 -8.94
C LEU A 225 29.42 15.66 -10.02
N ILE A 226 28.52 16.54 -10.47
CA ILE A 226 27.48 16.20 -11.45
C ILE A 226 27.35 17.22 -12.57
N SER A 227 26.91 16.74 -13.72
CA SER A 227 26.24 17.55 -14.73
C SER A 227 24.74 17.47 -14.52
N LEU A 228 24.05 18.61 -14.37
CA LEU A 228 22.63 18.67 -14.10
C LEU A 228 21.87 19.20 -15.33
N GLN A 229 20.95 18.40 -15.86
CA GLN A 229 20.04 18.74 -16.95
C GLN A 229 18.63 18.93 -16.39
N SER A 230 18.06 20.14 -16.54
CA SER A 230 16.62 20.36 -16.28
C SER A 230 15.80 19.95 -17.49
N GLY A 231 14.63 19.37 -17.24
CA GLY A 231 13.71 18.98 -18.29
C GLY A 231 12.91 20.15 -18.86
N GLN A 232 12.26 19.90 -20.00
CA GLN A 232 11.38 20.82 -20.71
C GLN A 232 10.10 20.11 -21.11
N ASP A 233 8.96 20.80 -21.03
CA ASP A 233 7.68 20.26 -21.45
C ASP A 233 7.47 20.43 -22.94
N PHE A 234 6.55 19.64 -23.45
CA PHE A 234 5.99 19.71 -24.79
C PHE A 234 4.52 20.12 -24.78
N ALA A 235 4.07 20.80 -25.83
CA ALA A 235 2.65 20.90 -26.10
C ALA A 235 2.08 19.52 -26.49
N PRO A 236 0.76 19.27 -26.29
CA PRO A 236 0.16 17.96 -26.59
C PRO A 236 0.40 17.46 -28.04
N ALA A 237 0.57 18.35 -29.00
CA ALA A 237 0.85 18.00 -30.39
C ALA A 237 2.30 17.57 -30.67
N GLU A 238 3.23 17.76 -29.73
CA GLU A 238 4.66 17.48 -29.90
C GLU A 238 5.05 16.07 -29.38
N TYR A 239 4.12 15.33 -28.81
CA TYR A 239 4.36 13.95 -28.35
C TYR A 239 3.21 13.01 -28.71
N ASN A 240 3.46 11.72 -28.68
CA ASN A 240 2.52 10.68 -29.06
C ASN A 240 2.58 9.49 -28.06
N ASP A 241 1.65 8.54 -28.19
CA ASP A 241 1.57 7.27 -27.48
C ASP A 241 1.81 6.06 -28.38
N GLN A 242 2.30 6.29 -29.61
CA GLN A 242 2.49 5.29 -30.67
C GLN A 242 3.93 4.79 -30.77
N GLU A 243 4.76 5.07 -29.75
CA GLU A 243 6.17 4.69 -29.69
C GLU A 243 7.04 5.31 -30.81
N ILE A 244 6.60 6.42 -31.39
CA ILE A 244 7.32 7.09 -32.50
C ILE A 244 8.25 8.16 -31.92
N GLY A 245 9.57 7.95 -32.06
CA GLY A 245 10.59 8.90 -31.64
C GLY A 245 11.31 8.52 -30.34
N VAL A 246 11.78 9.53 -29.60
CA VAL A 246 12.51 9.34 -28.33
C VAL A 246 11.51 9.22 -27.17
N PRO A 247 11.68 8.25 -26.25
CA PRO A 247 10.86 8.14 -25.06
C PRO A 247 10.80 9.45 -24.26
N TYR A 248 9.63 9.81 -23.78
CA TYR A 248 9.36 11.05 -23.06
C TYR A 248 8.87 10.77 -21.64
N MET A 249 9.67 11.14 -20.65
CA MET A 249 9.37 11.04 -19.23
C MET A 249 8.61 12.29 -18.78
N THR A 250 7.30 12.17 -18.55
CA THR A 250 6.41 13.32 -18.29
C THR A 250 6.38 13.77 -16.84
N GLY A 251 6.62 12.88 -15.87
CA GLY A 251 6.55 13.21 -14.46
C GLY A 251 6.62 11.99 -13.54
N ALA A 252 6.26 12.19 -12.27
CA ALA A 252 6.30 11.14 -11.25
C ALA A 252 5.48 9.88 -11.61
N SER A 253 4.45 9.99 -12.44
CA SER A 253 3.68 8.85 -12.97
C SER A 253 4.51 7.90 -13.83
N CYS A 254 5.65 8.34 -14.34
CA CYS A 254 6.63 7.50 -15.05
C CYS A 254 7.52 6.68 -14.08
N ILE A 255 7.30 6.76 -12.78
CA ILE A 255 8.00 5.96 -11.77
C ILE A 255 7.01 4.96 -11.18
N VAL A 256 7.17 3.69 -11.53
CA VAL A 256 6.32 2.59 -11.06
C VAL A 256 7.19 1.59 -10.31
N LYS A 257 6.88 1.35 -9.03
CA LYS A 257 7.65 0.42 -8.16
C LYS A 257 9.17 0.69 -8.15
N GLY A 258 9.57 1.97 -8.25
CA GLY A 258 10.98 2.38 -8.25
C GLY A 258 11.70 2.20 -9.59
N GLU A 259 10.99 1.86 -10.64
CA GLU A 259 11.51 1.75 -12.01
C GLU A 259 10.93 2.83 -12.91
N THR A 260 11.64 3.14 -14.01
CA THR A 260 11.19 4.11 -15.00
C THR A 260 10.36 3.43 -16.08
N VAL A 261 9.11 3.89 -16.28
CA VAL A 261 8.17 3.42 -17.28
C VAL A 261 7.86 4.56 -18.24
N VAL A 262 7.81 4.25 -19.54
CA VAL A 262 7.54 5.22 -20.60
C VAL A 262 6.18 4.90 -21.24
N SER A 263 5.37 5.94 -21.43
CA SER A 263 4.08 5.87 -22.13
C SER A 263 3.89 6.99 -23.14
N ARG A 264 4.92 7.79 -23.38
CA ARG A 264 4.91 8.92 -24.32
C ARG A 264 6.23 9.00 -25.08
N TRP A 265 6.19 9.46 -26.33
CA TRP A 265 7.33 9.61 -27.24
C TRP A 265 7.27 10.94 -27.96
N THR A 266 8.43 11.46 -28.36
CA THR A 266 8.56 12.71 -29.13
C THR A 266 9.56 12.57 -30.27
N GLN A 267 9.24 13.17 -31.42
CA GLN A 267 10.16 13.26 -32.56
C GLN A 267 11.08 14.49 -32.51
N THR A 268 10.79 15.44 -31.60
CA THR A 268 11.53 16.72 -31.48
C THR A 268 12.14 16.89 -30.06
N PRO A 269 12.97 15.94 -29.58
CA PRO A 269 13.52 16.02 -28.23
C PRO A 269 14.48 17.20 -28.09
N ARG A 270 14.41 17.92 -26.95
CA ARG A 270 15.20 19.13 -26.67
C ARG A 270 16.22 18.95 -25.56
N CYS A 271 15.94 18.13 -24.56
CA CYS A 271 16.84 17.80 -23.47
C CYS A 271 16.82 16.30 -23.17
N TYR A 272 17.99 15.78 -22.78
CA TYR A 272 18.17 14.35 -22.68
C TYR A 272 18.67 13.94 -21.30
N ALA A 273 18.13 12.81 -20.84
CA ALA A 273 18.75 11.98 -19.82
C ALA A 273 19.13 10.63 -20.45
N TYR A 274 20.13 9.99 -19.88
CA TYR A 274 20.71 8.77 -20.42
C TYR A 274 20.74 7.67 -19.34
N LYS A 275 20.80 6.44 -19.75
CA LYS A 275 20.90 5.28 -18.87
C LYS A 275 21.96 5.48 -17.79
N GLY A 276 21.56 5.19 -16.56
CA GLY A 276 22.42 5.37 -15.38
C GLY A 276 22.37 6.77 -14.78
N ASP A 277 21.78 7.77 -15.44
CA ASP A 277 21.50 9.06 -14.83
C ASP A 277 20.53 8.90 -13.64
N THR A 278 20.72 9.71 -12.62
CA THR A 278 19.78 9.82 -11.51
C THR A 278 18.72 10.88 -11.83
N LEU A 279 17.46 10.49 -11.91
CA LEU A 279 16.36 11.42 -12.08
C LEU A 279 15.79 11.82 -10.73
N LEU A 280 15.70 13.12 -10.49
CA LEU A 280 15.05 13.74 -9.33
C LEU A 280 13.75 14.39 -9.78
N VAL A 281 12.64 14.01 -9.17
CA VAL A 281 11.35 14.71 -9.36
C VAL A 281 11.41 16.04 -8.60
N CYS A 282 11.33 17.14 -9.32
CA CYS A 282 11.50 18.47 -8.73
C CYS A 282 10.18 19.26 -8.59
N LYS A 283 9.06 18.78 -9.15
CA LYS A 283 7.73 19.44 -9.07
C LYS A 283 6.60 18.42 -8.97
N GLY A 284 5.48 18.86 -8.37
CA GLY A 284 4.26 18.06 -8.23
C GLY A 284 4.27 17.14 -6.99
N SER A 285 3.23 16.32 -6.84
CA SER A 285 3.00 15.46 -5.67
C SER A 285 4.13 14.46 -5.39
N GLY A 286 4.91 14.10 -6.42
CA GLY A 286 6.08 13.22 -6.29
C GLY A 286 7.39 13.95 -6.00
N SER A 287 7.39 15.27 -5.73
CA SER A 287 8.60 16.06 -5.49
C SER A 287 9.50 15.44 -4.43
N GLY A 288 10.78 15.30 -4.74
CA GLY A 288 11.80 14.63 -3.93
C GLY A 288 11.99 13.15 -4.28
N ALA A 289 11.13 12.52 -5.08
CA ALA A 289 11.35 11.16 -5.53
C ALA A 289 12.60 11.05 -6.42
N VAL A 290 13.37 9.99 -6.21
CA VAL A 290 14.62 9.73 -6.92
C VAL A 290 14.55 8.36 -7.57
N VAL A 291 14.86 8.29 -8.86
CA VAL A 291 14.89 7.03 -9.61
C VAL A 291 16.13 6.97 -10.50
N ARG A 292 16.62 5.77 -10.75
CA ARG A 292 17.68 5.53 -11.74
C ARG A 292 17.06 5.31 -13.10
N LEU A 293 17.55 6.02 -14.13
CA LEU A 293 17.09 5.83 -15.49
C LEU A 293 17.61 4.51 -16.06
N THR A 294 16.68 3.67 -16.53
CA THR A 294 17.00 2.36 -17.14
C THR A 294 16.99 2.39 -18.67
N GLN A 295 16.24 3.31 -19.29
CA GLN A 295 16.20 3.50 -20.74
C GLN A 295 17.52 4.12 -21.25
N GLU A 296 17.96 3.71 -22.44
CA GLU A 296 19.22 4.18 -23.03
C GLU A 296 19.25 5.71 -23.18
N LYS A 297 18.14 6.31 -23.61
CA LYS A 297 18.02 7.75 -23.82
C LYS A 297 16.55 8.17 -23.74
N VAL A 298 16.25 9.22 -22.99
CA VAL A 298 14.90 9.78 -22.90
C VAL A 298 14.93 11.30 -22.96
N HIS A 299 13.84 11.91 -23.41
CA HIS A 299 13.54 13.32 -23.10
C HIS A 299 12.86 13.40 -21.74
N ILE A 300 13.19 14.40 -20.93
CA ILE A 300 12.60 14.63 -19.62
C ILE A 300 11.79 15.92 -19.57
N ALA A 301 10.60 15.86 -18.96
CA ALA A 301 9.73 17.01 -18.72
C ALA A 301 10.30 17.90 -17.58
N ARG A 302 9.81 19.13 -17.49
CA ARG A 302 10.21 20.12 -16.45
C ARG A 302 10.00 19.62 -15.00
N GLN A 303 9.29 18.52 -14.82
CA GLN A 303 9.11 17.88 -13.51
C GLN A 303 10.36 17.10 -13.07
N PHE A 304 11.30 16.85 -13.98
CA PHE A 304 12.54 16.14 -13.68
C PHE A 304 13.77 17.01 -13.80
N MET A 305 14.76 16.69 -12.99
CA MET A 305 16.17 17.00 -13.19
C MET A 305 16.94 15.70 -13.34
N SER A 306 17.81 15.62 -14.36
CA SER A 306 18.76 14.52 -14.53
C SER A 306 20.10 14.93 -13.94
N LEU A 307 20.64 14.09 -13.07
CA LEU A 307 21.94 14.24 -12.43
C LEU A 307 22.87 13.16 -12.98
N ARG A 308 23.86 13.57 -13.74
CA ARG A 308 24.89 12.68 -14.29
C ARG A 308 26.19 12.87 -13.52
N ALA A 309 26.67 11.82 -12.89
CA ALA A 309 27.93 11.81 -12.19
C ALA A 309 29.10 12.02 -13.15
N ASN A 310 30.14 12.78 -12.69
CA ASN A 310 31.40 12.91 -13.40
C ASN A 310 32.39 11.80 -12.99
N GLU A 311 33.66 11.93 -13.41
CA GLU A 311 34.71 10.93 -13.16
C GLU A 311 35.04 10.71 -11.67
N LYS A 312 34.69 11.65 -10.77
CA LYS A 312 34.93 11.54 -9.32
C LYS A 312 33.89 10.71 -8.59
N MET A 313 32.72 10.53 -9.20
CA MET A 313 31.58 9.86 -8.56
C MET A 313 30.98 8.81 -9.47
N THR A 314 30.71 7.61 -8.94
CA THR A 314 30.02 6.57 -9.71
C THR A 314 28.51 6.89 -9.81
N SER A 315 27.87 6.53 -10.93
CA SER A 315 26.42 6.76 -11.14
C SER A 315 25.57 6.11 -10.03
N ASP A 316 25.93 4.89 -9.62
CA ASP A 316 25.24 4.18 -8.56
C ASP A 316 25.35 4.88 -7.20
N PHE A 317 26.53 5.41 -6.87
CA PHE A 317 26.73 6.18 -5.65
C PHE A 317 25.96 7.51 -5.70
N CYS A 318 25.95 8.19 -6.86
CA CYS A 318 25.15 9.39 -7.10
C CYS A 318 23.66 9.14 -6.80
N TYR A 319 23.11 8.03 -7.26
CA TYR A 319 21.74 7.66 -7.00
C TYR A 319 21.44 7.54 -5.49
N TYR A 320 22.24 6.78 -4.75
CA TYR A 320 22.03 6.61 -3.31
C TYR A 320 22.30 7.89 -2.51
N LEU A 321 23.31 8.66 -2.89
CA LEU A 321 23.59 9.96 -2.29
C LEU A 321 22.44 10.93 -2.51
N THR A 322 21.90 11.01 -3.72
CA THR A 322 20.75 11.88 -4.04
C THR A 322 19.50 11.43 -3.25
N GLY A 323 19.26 10.14 -3.14
CA GLY A 323 18.17 9.59 -2.32
C GLY A 323 18.32 9.94 -0.83
N PHE A 324 19.53 9.86 -0.28
CA PHE A 324 19.81 10.29 1.10
C PHE A 324 19.58 11.80 1.30
N LEU A 325 19.93 12.60 0.31
CA LEU A 325 19.78 14.06 0.35
C LEU A 325 18.36 14.55 0.06
N SER A 326 17.50 13.71 -0.50
CA SER A 326 16.18 14.05 -1.04
C SER A 326 15.32 14.86 -0.05
N ASP A 327 15.19 14.40 1.19
CA ASP A 327 14.41 15.10 2.23
C ASP A 327 15.01 16.47 2.58
N ARG A 328 16.33 16.61 2.58
CA ARG A 328 17.02 17.87 2.84
C ARG A 328 16.85 18.82 1.67
N ILE A 329 16.97 18.33 0.44
CA ILE A 329 16.74 19.08 -0.79
C ILE A 329 15.29 19.59 -0.82
N LYS A 330 14.32 18.74 -0.52
CA LYS A 330 12.90 19.10 -0.49
C LYS A 330 12.59 20.17 0.56
N ARG A 331 13.12 20.06 1.77
CA ARG A 331 12.91 21.06 2.84
C ARG A 331 13.53 22.42 2.53
N ASN A 332 14.59 22.46 1.73
CA ASN A 332 15.26 23.68 1.33
C ASN A 332 14.68 24.29 0.04
N ALA A 333 13.67 23.66 -0.54
CA ALA A 333 12.96 24.21 -1.69
C ALA A 333 12.17 25.45 -1.25
N THR A 334 12.52 26.62 -1.80
CA THR A 334 11.90 27.90 -1.50
C THR A 334 11.15 28.41 -2.72
N GLY A 335 9.94 28.99 -2.49
CA GLY A 335 9.15 29.66 -3.54
C GLY A 335 7.65 29.54 -3.33
N LEU A 336 6.89 30.49 -3.91
CA LEU A 336 5.41 30.50 -3.94
C LEU A 336 4.79 29.26 -4.66
N ILE A 337 5.58 28.60 -5.51
CA ILE A 337 5.24 27.32 -6.14
C ILE A 337 6.25 26.30 -5.60
N GLU A 338 5.79 25.36 -4.80
CA GLU A 338 6.62 24.28 -4.26
C GLU A 338 7.35 23.55 -5.40
N GLY A 339 8.67 23.75 -5.45
CA GLY A 339 9.53 23.11 -6.44
C GLY A 339 10.99 23.16 -6.03
N ILE A 340 11.73 22.09 -6.36
CA ILE A 340 13.17 22.02 -6.17
C ILE A 340 13.83 22.74 -7.35
N ASP A 341 14.62 23.79 -7.06
CA ASP A 341 15.40 24.50 -8.05
C ASP A 341 16.82 23.90 -8.21
N ARG A 342 17.51 24.30 -9.30
CA ARG A 342 18.87 23.81 -9.60
C ARG A 342 19.88 24.19 -8.51
N GLY A 343 19.79 25.41 -7.97
CA GLY A 343 20.68 25.90 -6.94
C GLY A 343 20.56 25.08 -5.66
N THR A 344 19.37 24.76 -5.27
CA THR A 344 19.09 23.86 -4.11
C THR A 344 19.79 22.51 -4.25
N VAL A 345 19.87 21.93 -5.45
CA VAL A 345 20.60 20.67 -5.69
C VAL A 345 22.10 20.88 -5.74
N LEU A 346 22.56 21.81 -6.58
CA LEU A 346 23.99 22.00 -6.86
C LEU A 346 24.79 22.51 -5.64
N ASN A 347 24.16 23.30 -4.77
CA ASN A 347 24.79 23.87 -3.58
C ASN A 347 24.83 22.90 -2.38
N GLN A 348 24.29 21.70 -2.47
CA GLN A 348 24.40 20.73 -1.39
C GLN A 348 25.88 20.42 -1.10
N THR A 349 26.25 20.57 0.17
CA THR A 349 27.56 20.08 0.64
C THR A 349 27.46 18.57 0.87
N VAL A 350 28.37 17.85 0.26
CA VAL A 350 28.46 16.39 0.33
C VAL A 350 29.88 15.93 0.67
N PHE A 351 29.98 14.72 1.16
CA PHE A 351 31.25 14.05 1.42
C PHE A 351 31.37 12.85 0.52
N LEU A 352 32.54 12.66 -0.08
CA LEU A 352 32.78 11.67 -1.10
C LEU A 352 33.94 10.75 -0.70
N PRO A 353 33.70 9.43 -0.58
CA PRO A 353 34.78 8.45 -0.39
C PRO A 353 35.53 8.19 -1.71
N PRO A 354 36.70 7.52 -1.65
CA PRO A 354 37.37 7.03 -2.85
C PRO A 354 36.48 6.12 -3.69
N LEU A 355 36.67 6.10 -5.01
CA LEU A 355 35.83 5.37 -5.97
C LEU A 355 35.62 3.88 -5.62
N HIS A 356 36.65 3.22 -5.06
CA HIS A 356 36.53 1.81 -4.67
C HIS A 356 35.54 1.61 -3.51
N GLU A 357 35.46 2.56 -2.57
CA GLU A 357 34.52 2.54 -1.46
C GLU A 357 33.11 2.91 -1.94
N GLN A 358 32.99 3.91 -2.84
CA GLN A 358 31.71 4.21 -3.50
C GLN A 358 31.09 2.97 -4.15
N LYS A 359 31.88 2.17 -4.87
CA LYS A 359 31.44 0.93 -5.51
C LYS A 359 30.96 -0.10 -4.48
N LYS A 360 31.65 -0.24 -3.34
CA LYS A 360 31.23 -1.16 -2.27
C LYS A 360 29.91 -0.73 -1.63
N ILE A 361 29.78 0.55 -1.33
CA ILE A 361 28.55 1.14 -0.77
C ILE A 361 27.39 0.95 -1.74
N ALA A 362 27.57 1.32 -3.01
CA ALA A 362 26.54 1.16 -4.03
C ALA A 362 26.12 -0.28 -4.22
N ARG A 363 27.06 -1.23 -4.26
CA ARG A 363 26.79 -2.66 -4.36
C ARG A 363 25.98 -3.20 -3.17
N PHE A 364 26.27 -2.73 -1.96
CA PHE A 364 25.50 -3.09 -0.77
C PHE A 364 24.05 -2.67 -0.88
N PHE A 365 23.79 -1.39 -1.20
CA PHE A 365 22.42 -0.88 -1.34
C PHE A 365 21.68 -1.48 -2.53
N SER A 366 22.38 -1.74 -3.64
CA SER A 366 21.77 -2.39 -4.81
C SER A 366 21.30 -3.83 -4.49
N LYS A 367 22.08 -4.58 -3.70
CA LYS A 367 21.65 -5.89 -3.22
C LYS A 367 20.43 -5.81 -2.30
N LEU A 368 20.40 -4.79 -1.44
CA LEU A 368 19.26 -4.55 -0.54
C LEU A 368 18.01 -4.16 -1.32
N ASP A 369 18.14 -3.32 -2.35
CA ASP A 369 17.03 -3.00 -3.25
C ASP A 369 16.50 -4.23 -3.97
N PHE A 370 17.39 -5.04 -4.53
CA PHE A 370 17.01 -6.31 -5.15
C PHE A 370 16.25 -7.23 -4.20
N THR A 371 16.70 -7.33 -2.94
CA THR A 371 16.00 -8.12 -1.91
C THR A 371 14.62 -7.57 -1.62
N ILE A 372 14.48 -6.23 -1.46
CA ILE A 372 13.18 -5.59 -1.24
C ILE A 372 12.23 -5.87 -2.41
N THR A 373 12.67 -5.65 -3.65
CA THR A 373 11.86 -5.91 -4.85
C THR A 373 11.45 -7.38 -4.96
N ALA A 374 12.34 -8.33 -4.64
CA ALA A 374 12.01 -9.76 -4.65
C ALA A 374 10.89 -10.08 -3.63
N HIS A 375 10.94 -9.47 -2.44
CA HIS A 375 9.89 -9.63 -1.42
C HIS A 375 8.58 -8.95 -1.82
N GLU A 376 8.62 -7.80 -2.49
CA GLU A 376 7.43 -7.12 -3.04
C GLU A 376 6.75 -7.95 -4.12
N ASN A 377 7.51 -8.51 -5.05
CA ASN A 377 6.98 -9.41 -6.09
C ASN A 377 6.36 -10.69 -5.49
N MET A 378 6.98 -11.24 -4.43
CA MET A 378 6.42 -12.39 -3.71
C MET A 378 5.09 -12.03 -3.05
N LEU A 379 4.96 -10.84 -2.45
CA LEU A 379 3.72 -10.37 -1.85
C LEU A 379 2.61 -10.23 -2.91
N ASP A 380 2.91 -9.62 -4.05
CA ASP A 380 1.97 -9.50 -5.17
C ASP A 380 1.49 -10.89 -5.65
N THR A 381 2.41 -11.85 -5.75
CA THR A 381 2.06 -13.24 -6.13
C THR A 381 1.11 -13.86 -5.11
N LEU A 382 1.39 -13.74 -3.81
CA LEU A 382 0.53 -14.26 -2.74
C LEU A 382 -0.87 -13.65 -2.76
N ILE A 383 -0.98 -12.34 -2.99
CA ILE A 383 -2.27 -11.64 -3.09
C ILE A 383 -3.06 -12.14 -4.31
N ASN A 384 -2.40 -12.29 -5.46
CA ASN A 384 -3.04 -12.77 -6.68
C ASN A 384 -3.50 -14.25 -6.54
N GLU A 385 -2.66 -15.11 -5.97
CA GLU A 385 -3.00 -16.51 -5.69
C GLU A 385 -4.19 -16.61 -4.74
N ARG A 386 -4.19 -15.84 -3.64
CA ARG A 386 -5.32 -15.77 -2.70
C ARG A 386 -6.61 -15.38 -3.39
N THR A 387 -6.57 -14.31 -4.18
CA THR A 387 -7.74 -13.82 -4.92
C THR A 387 -8.27 -14.88 -5.89
N GLY A 388 -7.40 -15.52 -6.65
CA GLY A 388 -7.79 -16.60 -7.56
C GLY A 388 -8.34 -17.84 -6.86
N LEU A 389 -7.82 -18.14 -5.67
CA LEU A 389 -8.32 -19.26 -4.85
C LEU A 389 -9.67 -18.95 -4.24
N MET A 390 -9.88 -17.73 -3.72
CA MET A 390 -11.20 -17.32 -3.24
C MET A 390 -12.28 -17.44 -4.33
N GLN A 391 -11.97 -17.07 -5.57
CA GLN A 391 -12.91 -17.21 -6.68
C GLN A 391 -13.23 -18.66 -7.05
N ARG A 392 -12.31 -19.60 -6.80
CA ARG A 392 -12.46 -21.02 -7.17
C ARG A 392 -13.00 -21.90 -6.05
N LEU A 393 -12.76 -21.53 -4.79
CA LEU A 393 -13.20 -22.32 -3.64
C LEU A 393 -14.66 -22.07 -3.27
N PHE A 394 -15.22 -20.94 -3.65
CA PHE A 394 -16.58 -20.55 -3.36
C PHE A 394 -17.37 -20.42 -4.69
N ILE A 395 -17.75 -21.55 -5.24
CA ILE A 395 -18.49 -21.65 -6.52
C ILE A 395 -19.99 -21.63 -6.28
#